data_5555b3b2b3de4120a4273656ef3c7836
#
_entry.id   5555b3b2b3de4120a4273656ef3c7836
#
_cell.length_a   1.000
_cell.length_b   1.000
_cell.length_c   1.000
_cell.angle_alpha   90.00
_cell.angle_beta   90.00
_cell.angle_gamma   90.00
#
_symmetry.space_group_name_H-M   'P 1'
#
loop_
_entity.id
_entity.type
_entity.pdbx_description
1 polymer ?
#
loop_
_entity_poly.entity_id
_entity_poly.type
_entity_poly.pdbx_seq_one_letter_code
_entity_poly.pdbx_strand_id
1 'polypeptide(L)'
;MVSDLRSDTTSEWEAMGRVADLLGVGTAETVRKWVRQAEIDAGDRAGQTSEESEILRKLRRENAELKRANAILKAASGFLRRRARPAVSVVVEFISAHQHKRVGADGLKWGVESMCAVLSEYGVTIAPSTYYAHRARRGPSKADWADAQVIDAIWQLRRSNKLYRVLGARKTWIVLRTNGFDVSRCVVERVMREMGWRGACKRRRVRTTVADPAATRAPDRVARRFVAEAPDRLWVADFTYCRTRAGWAYTAFVTDVYARKIVGWKVATEMTQKLVTEAINHAIDTRKRSGAATLTDLIHHSDAGSQYTAVAFTEHLAAEGIVPSIGSVGDSFDNALAESVNSSYKTELIDHQPLYPGATELSLATAEWVAFYNRQRPNGYCQDLTPDRAEALYYHRQRHPHAEEALR
;
A
#
# COMPACT_ATOMS: atom_id res chain seq x y z
N MET A 1 34.09 -69.35 -10.72
CA MET A 1 35.18 -69.31 -11.76
C MET A 1 36.59 -69.28 -11.19
N VAL A 2 37.04 -68.25 -10.42
CA VAL A 2 38.40 -68.23 -9.82
C VAL A 2 38.57 -69.39 -8.79
N SER A 3 37.56 -69.60 -7.99
CA SER A 3 37.52 -70.72 -7.04
C SER A 3 37.65 -72.13 -7.70
N ASP A 4 36.95 -72.24 -8.86
CA ASP A 4 36.92 -73.54 -9.58
C ASP A 4 38.24 -73.85 -10.31
N LEU A 5 38.94 -72.80 -10.74
CA LEU A 5 40.22 -72.93 -11.41
C LEU A 5 41.39 -72.97 -10.45
N ARG A 6 41.20 -72.74 -9.15
CA ARG A 6 42.25 -72.76 -8.12
C ARG A 6 42.88 -74.14 -7.90
N SER A 7 42.12 -75.22 -8.15
CA SER A 7 42.59 -76.58 -8.10
C SER A 7 43.53 -76.97 -9.27
N ASP A 8 43.41 -76.25 -10.43
CA ASP A 8 44.08 -76.56 -11.67
C ASP A 8 45.24 -75.58 -11.98
N THR A 9 45.59 -74.70 -11.05
CA THR A 9 46.66 -73.68 -11.20
C THR A 9 47.65 -73.75 -10.03
N THR A 10 48.89 -73.33 -10.30
CA THR A 10 49.96 -73.34 -9.29
C THR A 10 49.87 -72.18 -8.30
N SER A 11 49.08 -71.12 -8.62
CA SER A 11 48.85 -69.97 -7.76
C SER A 11 47.51 -69.31 -8.02
N GLU A 12 46.96 -68.64 -7.00
CA GLU A 12 45.74 -67.84 -7.08
C GLU A 12 45.85 -66.71 -8.14
N TRP A 13 47.05 -66.16 -8.29
CA TRP A 13 47.33 -65.13 -9.29
C TRP A 13 47.25 -65.72 -10.71
N GLU A 14 47.70 -66.91 -10.97
CA GLU A 14 47.58 -67.61 -12.24
C GLU A 14 46.09 -67.91 -12.57
N ALA A 15 45.32 -68.35 -11.57
CA ALA A 15 43.88 -68.57 -11.72
C ALA A 15 43.19 -67.27 -12.10
N MET A 16 43.52 -66.14 -11.49
CA MET A 16 42.99 -64.85 -11.82
C MET A 16 43.40 -64.38 -13.24
N GLY A 17 44.64 -64.70 -13.67
CA GLY A 17 45.10 -64.41 -15.01
C GLY A 17 44.32 -65.17 -16.07
N ARG A 18 44.09 -66.47 -15.89
CA ARG A 18 43.28 -67.30 -16.80
C ARG A 18 41.81 -66.83 -16.88
N VAL A 19 41.25 -66.43 -15.72
CA VAL A 19 39.88 -65.84 -15.72
C VAL A 19 39.84 -64.50 -16.45
N ALA A 20 40.88 -63.69 -16.31
CA ALA A 20 40.97 -62.41 -17.04
C ALA A 20 41.01 -62.63 -18.58
N ASP A 21 41.81 -63.62 -19.01
CA ASP A 21 41.91 -63.99 -20.46
C ASP A 21 40.56 -64.57 -20.96
N LEU A 22 39.91 -65.44 -20.21
CA LEU A 22 38.61 -66.04 -20.56
C LEU A 22 37.48 -65.03 -20.67
N LEU A 23 37.49 -64.02 -19.84
CA LEU A 23 36.46 -62.94 -19.81
C LEU A 23 36.84 -61.76 -20.70
N GLY A 24 38.03 -61.74 -21.27
CA GLY A 24 38.49 -60.61 -22.10
C GLY A 24 38.68 -59.30 -21.31
N VAL A 25 38.91 -59.39 -20.00
CA VAL A 25 39.12 -58.23 -19.12
C VAL A 25 40.60 -58.00 -18.88
N GLY A 26 41.05 -56.83 -19.27
CA GLY A 26 42.42 -56.36 -19.43
C GLY A 26 43.56 -56.94 -18.55
N THR A 27 43.38 -57.28 -17.28
CA THR A 27 44.47 -57.77 -16.41
C THR A 27 43.97 -58.64 -15.23
N ALA A 28 44.81 -59.57 -14.75
CA ALA A 28 44.62 -60.37 -13.53
C ALA A 28 44.32 -59.48 -12.33
N GLU A 29 44.84 -58.27 -12.27
CA GLU A 29 44.55 -57.26 -11.20
C GLU A 29 43.07 -56.81 -11.16
N THR A 30 42.42 -56.77 -12.28
CA THR A 30 40.99 -56.45 -12.37
C THR A 30 40.15 -57.58 -11.72
N VAL A 31 40.48 -58.82 -12.09
CA VAL A 31 39.83 -60.01 -11.50
C VAL A 31 40.11 -60.09 -9.98
N ARG A 32 41.35 -59.81 -9.54
CA ARG A 32 41.72 -59.73 -8.13
C ARG A 32 40.86 -58.76 -7.36
N LYS A 33 40.60 -57.57 -7.93
CA LYS A 33 39.73 -56.61 -7.28
C LYS A 33 38.29 -57.11 -7.15
N TRP A 34 37.78 -57.82 -8.17
CA TRP A 34 36.43 -58.39 -8.12
C TRP A 34 36.32 -59.52 -7.09
N VAL A 35 37.32 -60.44 -7.00
CA VAL A 35 37.33 -61.50 -6.04
C VAL A 35 37.40 -60.94 -4.62
N ARG A 36 38.28 -59.97 -4.37
CA ARG A 36 38.38 -59.32 -3.06
C ARG A 36 37.07 -58.58 -2.66
N GLN A 37 36.43 -57.94 -3.64
CA GLN A 37 35.16 -57.27 -3.35
C GLN A 37 34.07 -58.32 -3.06
N ALA A 38 34.04 -59.45 -3.76
CA ALA A 38 33.08 -60.53 -3.51
C ALA A 38 33.32 -61.17 -2.11
N GLU A 39 34.58 -61.34 -1.67
CA GLU A 39 34.92 -61.79 -0.31
C GLU A 39 34.42 -60.79 0.77
N ILE A 40 34.54 -59.51 0.48
CA ILE A 40 34.04 -58.44 1.39
C ILE A 40 32.49 -58.45 1.41
N ASP A 41 31.86 -58.57 0.25
CA ASP A 41 30.40 -58.59 0.12
C ASP A 41 29.79 -59.85 0.76
N ALA A 42 30.55 -60.98 0.80
CA ALA A 42 30.16 -62.21 1.49
C ALA A 42 30.44 -62.20 3.02
N GLY A 43 31.18 -61.20 3.52
CA GLY A 43 31.55 -61.08 4.92
C GLY A 43 32.84 -61.85 5.31
N ASP A 44 33.51 -62.50 4.34
CA ASP A 44 34.73 -63.31 4.57
C ASP A 44 35.99 -62.46 4.76
N ARG A 45 35.88 -61.13 4.45
CA ARG A 45 36.96 -60.17 4.56
C ARG A 45 36.48 -58.82 5.07
N ALA A 46 37.28 -58.21 5.95
CA ALA A 46 37.02 -56.88 6.43
C ALA A 46 37.18 -55.83 5.29
N GLY A 47 36.18 -55.01 5.07
CA GLY A 47 36.18 -53.96 4.06
C GLY A 47 34.78 -53.34 3.88
N GLN A 48 34.68 -52.42 2.98
CA GLN A 48 33.39 -51.75 2.65
C GLN A 48 32.68 -52.58 1.55
N THR A 49 31.46 -53.00 1.84
CA THR A 49 30.65 -53.73 0.85
C THR A 49 30.25 -52.86 -0.34
N SER A 50 29.92 -53.53 -1.46
CA SER A 50 29.43 -52.84 -2.65
C SER A 50 28.17 -52.03 -2.35
N GLU A 51 27.27 -52.57 -1.52
CA GLU A 51 26.04 -51.90 -1.09
C GLU A 51 26.34 -50.67 -0.22
N GLU A 52 27.23 -50.81 0.78
CA GLU A 52 27.66 -49.65 1.60
C GLU A 52 28.32 -48.57 0.77
N SER A 53 29.12 -48.92 -0.22
CA SER A 53 29.79 -48.01 -1.13
C SER A 53 28.75 -47.22 -1.99
N GLU A 54 27.68 -47.88 -2.43
CA GLU A 54 26.59 -47.25 -3.19
C GLU A 54 25.78 -46.30 -2.30
N ILE A 55 25.43 -46.76 -1.07
CA ILE A 55 24.76 -45.93 -0.07
C ILE A 55 25.58 -44.68 0.25
N LEU A 56 26.88 -44.85 0.51
CA LEU A 56 27.77 -43.72 0.79
C LEU A 56 27.88 -42.74 -0.38
N ARG A 57 27.90 -43.23 -1.61
CA ARG A 57 27.92 -42.40 -2.81
C ARG A 57 26.61 -41.59 -2.92
N LYS A 58 25.48 -42.25 -2.65
CA LYS A 58 24.17 -41.60 -2.62
C LYS A 58 24.10 -40.51 -1.53
N LEU A 59 24.49 -40.85 -0.30
CA LEU A 59 24.49 -39.90 0.82
C LEU A 59 25.44 -38.72 0.61
N ARG A 60 26.61 -38.93 0.00
CA ARG A 60 27.53 -37.83 -0.36
C ARG A 60 26.92 -36.89 -1.37
N ARG A 61 26.21 -37.44 -2.39
CA ARG A 61 25.51 -36.64 -3.39
C ARG A 61 24.39 -35.82 -2.77
N GLU A 62 23.55 -36.45 -1.95
CA GLU A 62 22.46 -35.78 -1.22
C GLU A 62 22.98 -34.68 -0.29
N ASN A 63 24.07 -34.96 0.46
CA ASN A 63 24.69 -33.95 1.32
C ASN A 63 25.23 -32.74 0.53
N ALA A 64 25.81 -32.99 -0.64
CA ALA A 64 26.28 -31.90 -1.52
C ALA A 64 25.11 -31.06 -2.06
N GLU A 65 24.00 -31.70 -2.41
CA GLU A 65 22.78 -31.00 -2.87
C GLU A 65 22.12 -30.19 -1.75
N LEU A 66 22.01 -30.75 -0.54
CA LEU A 66 21.52 -30.06 0.65
C LEU A 66 22.39 -28.86 1.04
N LYS A 67 23.71 -28.99 0.98
CA LYS A 67 24.64 -27.89 1.22
C LYS A 67 24.44 -26.76 0.19
N ARG A 68 24.24 -27.13 -1.10
CA ARG A 68 23.94 -26.17 -2.17
C ARG A 68 22.64 -25.43 -1.90
N ALA A 69 21.55 -26.15 -1.63
CA ALA A 69 20.24 -25.57 -1.33
C ALA A 69 20.31 -24.61 -0.14
N ASN A 70 20.99 -25.02 0.94
CA ASN A 70 21.16 -24.17 2.13
C ASN A 70 21.95 -22.88 1.83
N ALA A 71 22.97 -22.94 0.99
CA ALA A 71 23.74 -21.76 0.59
C ALA A 71 22.90 -20.80 -0.24
N ILE A 72 22.09 -21.32 -1.17
CA ILE A 72 21.15 -20.54 -1.98
C ILE A 72 20.13 -19.84 -1.07
N LEU A 73 19.53 -20.56 -0.10
CA LEU A 73 18.54 -20.01 0.83
C LEU A 73 19.12 -18.92 1.74
N LYS A 74 20.34 -19.13 2.27
CA LYS A 74 21.02 -18.11 3.07
C LYS A 74 21.23 -16.82 2.28
N ALA A 75 21.63 -16.92 1.01
CA ALA A 75 21.79 -15.75 0.16
C ALA A 75 20.43 -15.10 -0.20
N ALA A 76 19.39 -15.92 -0.40
CA ALA A 76 18.05 -15.45 -0.72
C ALA A 76 17.32 -14.86 0.50
N SER A 77 17.70 -15.20 1.73
CA SER A 77 16.97 -14.80 2.94
C SER A 77 16.81 -13.29 3.11
N GLY A 78 17.84 -12.51 2.81
CA GLY A 78 17.79 -11.04 2.84
C GLY A 78 16.88 -10.42 1.77
N PHE A 79 16.71 -11.12 0.68
CA PHE A 79 15.88 -10.77 -0.45
C PHE A 79 14.40 -11.17 -0.20
N LEU A 80 14.16 -12.36 0.37
CA LEU A 80 12.82 -12.88 0.65
C LEU A 80 12.13 -12.16 1.82
N ARG A 81 12.88 -11.73 2.85
CA ARG A 81 12.34 -10.97 3.98
C ARG A 81 11.67 -9.65 3.59
N ARG A 82 12.08 -9.04 2.49
CA ARG A 82 11.61 -7.71 2.09
C ARG A 82 10.35 -7.73 1.22
N ARG A 83 9.99 -8.87 0.60
CA ARG A 83 8.88 -8.97 -0.35
C ARG A 83 8.28 -10.37 -0.35
N ALA A 84 7.01 -10.48 -0.01
CA ALA A 84 6.27 -11.75 -0.04
C ALA A 84 6.17 -12.35 -1.47
N ARG A 85 6.21 -11.52 -2.52
CA ARG A 85 6.29 -11.94 -3.94
C ARG A 85 7.16 -10.93 -4.69
N PRO A 86 8.44 -11.21 -4.87
CA PRO A 86 9.32 -10.34 -5.65
C PRO A 86 8.93 -10.35 -7.14
N ALA A 87 9.12 -9.22 -7.82
CA ALA A 87 8.94 -9.15 -9.27
C ALA A 87 9.90 -10.09 -10.00
N VAL A 88 9.48 -10.67 -11.13
CA VAL A 88 10.29 -11.62 -11.91
C VAL A 88 11.66 -11.04 -12.29
N SER A 89 11.74 -9.75 -12.65
CA SER A 89 13.00 -9.06 -12.95
C SER A 89 14.00 -9.11 -11.80
N VAL A 90 13.54 -8.92 -10.57
CA VAL A 90 14.40 -8.95 -9.36
C VAL A 90 14.88 -10.37 -9.05
N VAL A 91 14.03 -11.39 -9.30
CA VAL A 91 14.40 -12.80 -9.15
C VAL A 91 15.46 -13.18 -10.22
N VAL A 92 15.25 -12.75 -11.45
CA VAL A 92 16.19 -12.97 -12.55
C VAL A 92 17.54 -12.32 -12.29
N GLU A 93 17.55 -11.10 -11.75
CA GLU A 93 18.78 -10.40 -11.35
C GLU A 93 19.51 -11.17 -10.25
N PHE A 94 18.80 -11.63 -9.22
CA PHE A 94 19.37 -12.46 -8.15
C PHE A 94 19.98 -13.75 -8.71
N ILE A 95 19.28 -14.48 -9.58
CA ILE A 95 19.79 -15.71 -10.21
C ILE A 95 21.03 -15.38 -11.04
N SER A 96 20.99 -14.33 -11.85
CA SER A 96 22.10 -13.89 -12.71
C SER A 96 23.36 -13.59 -11.92
N ALA A 97 23.22 -12.92 -10.76
CA ALA A 97 24.33 -12.55 -9.90
C ALA A 97 24.95 -13.77 -9.17
N HIS A 98 24.22 -14.88 -9.03
CA HIS A 98 24.61 -15.97 -8.16
C HIS A 98 24.80 -17.32 -8.87
N GLN A 99 24.28 -17.53 -10.09
CA GLN A 99 24.29 -18.83 -10.79
C GLN A 99 25.68 -19.44 -10.98
N HIS A 100 26.73 -18.63 -10.96
CA HIS A 100 28.11 -19.09 -11.14
C HIS A 100 28.78 -19.49 -9.81
N LYS A 101 28.19 -19.23 -8.67
CA LYS A 101 28.74 -19.58 -7.37
C LYS A 101 28.80 -21.09 -7.17
N ARG A 102 29.76 -21.52 -6.32
CA ARG A 102 29.94 -22.91 -5.87
C ARG A 102 29.92 -22.96 -4.35
N VAL A 103 29.63 -24.13 -3.80
CA VAL A 103 29.68 -24.38 -2.35
C VAL A 103 31.07 -24.96 -2.03
N GLY A 104 31.99 -24.08 -1.61
CA GLY A 104 33.41 -24.45 -1.45
C GLY A 104 34.16 -24.61 -2.78
N ALA A 105 35.44 -24.99 -2.72
CA ALA A 105 36.28 -25.12 -3.92
C ALA A 105 35.80 -26.23 -4.85
N ASP A 106 35.42 -27.40 -4.29
CA ASP A 106 35.01 -28.60 -5.03
C ASP A 106 33.48 -28.84 -5.02
N GLY A 107 32.69 -27.87 -4.54
CA GLY A 107 31.26 -28.01 -4.38
C GLY A 107 30.46 -27.84 -5.70
N LEU A 108 29.19 -28.25 -5.64
CA LEU A 108 28.26 -28.11 -6.75
C LEU A 108 28.05 -26.64 -7.11
N LYS A 109 28.02 -26.35 -8.42
CA LYS A 109 27.60 -25.05 -8.96
C LYS A 109 26.13 -24.81 -8.61
N TRP A 110 25.78 -23.56 -8.30
CA TRP A 110 24.40 -23.23 -8.00
C TRP A 110 23.47 -23.47 -9.21
N GLY A 111 23.83 -22.94 -10.37
CA GLY A 111 23.07 -23.14 -11.62
C GLY A 111 21.67 -22.54 -11.59
N VAL A 112 21.13 -22.28 -12.77
CA VAL A 112 19.80 -21.66 -12.91
C VAL A 112 18.70 -22.61 -12.44
N GLU A 113 18.76 -23.88 -12.88
CA GLU A 113 17.74 -24.88 -12.59
C GLU A 113 17.62 -25.15 -11.09
N SER A 114 18.75 -25.34 -10.41
CA SER A 114 18.77 -25.59 -8.96
C SER A 114 18.31 -24.37 -8.17
N MET A 115 18.68 -23.16 -8.61
CA MET A 115 18.21 -21.94 -7.96
C MET A 115 16.70 -21.76 -8.15
N CYS A 116 16.17 -22.03 -9.34
CA CYS A 116 14.73 -21.98 -9.59
C CYS A 116 13.95 -23.00 -8.74
N ALA A 117 14.46 -24.24 -8.63
CA ALA A 117 13.85 -25.28 -7.80
C ALA A 117 13.79 -24.85 -6.32
N VAL A 118 14.92 -24.47 -5.74
CA VAL A 118 15.03 -24.04 -4.35
C VAL A 118 14.14 -22.81 -4.08
N LEU A 119 14.13 -21.80 -4.94
CA LEU A 119 13.29 -20.61 -4.76
C LEU A 119 11.80 -20.96 -4.82
N SER A 120 11.41 -21.90 -5.70
CA SER A 120 10.01 -22.33 -5.84
C SER A 120 9.49 -23.08 -4.62
N GLU A 121 10.31 -23.92 -4.00
CA GLU A 121 10.00 -24.61 -2.72
C GLU A 121 9.73 -23.60 -1.59
N TYR A 122 10.36 -22.43 -1.63
CA TYR A 122 10.19 -21.37 -0.65
C TYR A 122 9.22 -20.26 -1.08
N GLY A 123 8.31 -20.57 -2.01
CA GLY A 123 7.18 -19.69 -2.38
C GLY A 123 7.48 -18.64 -3.44
N VAL A 124 8.67 -18.65 -4.05
CA VAL A 124 9.01 -17.78 -5.19
C VAL A 124 9.05 -18.61 -6.47
N THR A 125 7.88 -18.89 -7.01
CA THR A 125 7.76 -19.73 -8.21
C THR A 125 8.34 -19.04 -9.44
N ILE A 126 9.42 -19.61 -9.99
CA ILE A 126 10.04 -19.22 -11.25
C ILE A 126 10.55 -20.45 -11.99
N ALA A 127 10.12 -20.61 -13.25
CA ALA A 127 10.65 -21.66 -14.12
C ALA A 127 11.98 -21.24 -14.77
N PRO A 128 12.91 -22.18 -15.02
CA PRO A 128 14.13 -21.89 -15.77
C PRO A 128 13.86 -21.24 -17.14
N SER A 129 12.81 -21.68 -17.84
CA SER A 129 12.37 -21.07 -19.09
C SER A 129 12.04 -19.58 -18.97
N THR A 130 11.41 -19.18 -17.86
CA THR A 130 11.11 -17.77 -17.56
C THR A 130 12.39 -16.96 -17.37
N TYR A 131 13.39 -17.53 -16.70
CA TYR A 131 14.70 -16.91 -16.54
C TYR A 131 15.37 -16.69 -17.90
N TYR A 132 15.48 -17.75 -18.73
CA TYR A 132 16.13 -17.66 -20.03
C TYR A 132 15.38 -16.74 -21.00
N ALA A 133 14.04 -16.78 -21.02
CA ALA A 133 13.22 -15.87 -21.81
C ALA A 133 13.44 -14.42 -21.40
N HIS A 134 13.53 -14.14 -20.08
CA HIS A 134 13.82 -12.80 -19.59
C HIS A 134 15.22 -12.32 -19.98
N ARG A 135 16.22 -13.20 -19.93
CA ARG A 135 17.61 -12.90 -20.34
C ARG A 135 17.76 -12.71 -21.84
N ALA A 136 17.00 -13.43 -22.65
CA ALA A 136 17.00 -13.31 -24.11
C ALA A 136 16.31 -12.03 -24.62
N ARG A 137 15.52 -11.37 -23.78
CA ARG A 137 14.85 -10.12 -24.16
C ARG A 137 15.86 -9.02 -24.41
N ARG A 138 15.77 -8.38 -25.56
CA ARG A 138 16.60 -7.22 -25.94
C ARG A 138 16.01 -5.88 -25.53
N GLY A 139 15.10 -5.85 -24.56
CA GLY A 139 14.45 -4.63 -24.08
C GLY A 139 13.27 -4.89 -23.16
N PRO A 140 12.60 -3.83 -22.67
CA PRO A 140 11.42 -3.93 -21.83
C PRO A 140 10.28 -4.68 -22.54
N SER A 141 9.53 -5.48 -21.78
CA SER A 141 8.30 -6.11 -22.26
C SER A 141 7.18 -5.07 -22.44
N LYS A 142 6.10 -5.46 -23.15
CA LYS A 142 4.88 -4.63 -23.20
C LYS A 142 4.34 -4.30 -21.81
N ALA A 143 4.44 -5.23 -20.86
CA ALA A 143 4.03 -5.02 -19.48
C ALA A 143 4.93 -3.99 -18.76
N ASP A 144 6.26 -4.05 -18.96
CA ASP A 144 7.20 -3.08 -18.39
C ASP A 144 6.93 -1.67 -18.92
N TRP A 145 6.60 -1.54 -20.21
CA TRP A 145 6.19 -0.28 -20.82
C TRP A 145 4.87 0.23 -20.26
N ALA A 146 3.87 -0.63 -20.09
CA ALA A 146 2.59 -0.26 -19.48
C ALA A 146 2.79 0.21 -18.02
N ASP A 147 3.61 -0.48 -17.24
CA ASP A 147 3.95 -0.07 -15.88
C ASP A 147 4.69 1.28 -15.86
N ALA A 148 5.64 1.50 -16.77
CA ALA A 148 6.35 2.77 -16.90
C ALA A 148 5.39 3.93 -17.20
N GLN A 149 4.39 3.73 -18.06
CA GLN A 149 3.35 4.73 -18.33
C GLN A 149 2.52 5.04 -17.10
N VAL A 150 2.14 4.03 -16.30
CA VAL A 150 1.41 4.23 -15.04
C VAL A 150 2.26 4.97 -14.01
N ILE A 151 3.56 4.60 -13.89
CA ILE A 151 4.52 5.30 -13.02
C ILE A 151 4.61 6.78 -13.41
N ASP A 152 4.79 7.06 -14.68
CA ASP A 152 4.90 8.42 -15.19
C ASP A 152 3.61 9.23 -14.94
N ALA A 153 2.44 8.67 -15.24
CA ALA A 153 1.15 9.32 -15.00
C ALA A 153 0.96 9.68 -13.52
N ILE A 154 1.27 8.75 -12.59
CA ILE A 154 1.19 9.03 -11.15
C ILE A 154 2.22 10.09 -10.74
N TRP A 155 3.42 10.03 -11.28
CA TRP A 155 4.49 10.97 -10.97
C TRP A 155 4.15 12.39 -11.45
N GLN A 156 3.63 12.54 -12.67
CA GLN A 156 3.16 13.82 -13.21
C GLN A 156 2.02 14.39 -12.36
N LEU A 157 1.03 13.54 -11.99
CA LEU A 157 -0.04 13.94 -11.08
C LEU A 157 0.52 14.49 -9.76
N ARG A 158 1.48 13.80 -9.14
CA ARG A 158 2.10 14.20 -7.86
C ARG A 158 2.98 15.46 -7.98
N ARG A 159 3.43 15.78 -9.19
CA ARG A 159 4.16 17.03 -9.50
C ARG A 159 3.24 18.21 -9.74
N SER A 160 2.11 17.99 -10.40
CA SER A 160 1.15 19.07 -10.71
C SER A 160 0.60 19.72 -9.45
N ASN A 161 0.38 18.95 -8.39
CA ASN A 161 0.00 19.46 -7.07
C ASN A 161 0.57 18.55 -5.98
N LYS A 162 1.32 19.14 -5.03
CA LYS A 162 1.91 18.42 -3.88
C LYS A 162 0.89 17.65 -3.06
N LEU A 163 -0.36 18.11 -3.01
CA LEU A 163 -1.44 17.48 -2.26
C LEU A 163 -1.92 16.15 -2.87
N TYR A 164 -1.61 15.85 -4.12
CA TYR A 164 -1.86 14.49 -4.64
C TYR A 164 -0.99 13.42 -3.96
N ARG A 165 0.11 13.81 -3.31
CA ARG A 165 0.97 12.87 -2.58
C ARG A 165 0.29 12.27 -1.35
N VAL A 166 -0.72 12.94 -0.78
CA VAL A 166 -1.46 12.45 0.38
C VAL A 166 -2.53 11.42 0.02
N LEU A 167 -2.88 11.29 -1.27
CA LEU A 167 -3.87 10.33 -1.73
C LEU A 167 -3.32 8.90 -1.68
N GLY A 168 -4.10 7.99 -1.11
CA GLY A 168 -3.87 6.54 -1.22
C GLY A 168 -4.21 6.01 -2.61
N ALA A 169 -3.81 4.77 -2.90
CA ALA A 169 -3.90 4.18 -4.23
C ALA A 169 -5.32 4.22 -4.84
N ARG A 170 -6.38 3.98 -4.03
CA ARG A 170 -7.76 4.05 -4.52
C ARG A 170 -8.11 5.44 -5.06
N LYS A 171 -7.84 6.50 -4.31
CA LYS A 171 -8.13 7.88 -4.74
C LYS A 171 -7.24 8.30 -5.91
N THR A 172 -5.97 7.90 -5.92
CA THR A 172 -5.06 8.12 -7.05
C THR A 172 -5.60 7.48 -8.32
N TRP A 173 -6.07 6.24 -8.25
CA TRP A 173 -6.70 5.54 -9.36
C TRP A 173 -7.94 6.28 -9.88
N ILE A 174 -8.82 6.77 -8.99
CA ILE A 174 -10.00 7.55 -9.37
C ILE A 174 -9.60 8.80 -10.15
N VAL A 175 -8.61 9.55 -9.64
CA VAL A 175 -8.12 10.78 -10.31
C VAL A 175 -7.53 10.45 -11.68
N LEU A 176 -6.74 9.41 -11.83
CA LEU A 176 -6.18 8.99 -13.11
C LEU A 176 -7.29 8.67 -14.12
N ARG A 177 -8.31 7.91 -13.71
CA ARG A 177 -9.44 7.57 -14.57
C ARG A 177 -10.28 8.80 -14.96
N THR A 178 -10.52 9.70 -14.01
CA THR A 178 -11.23 10.96 -14.27
C THR A 178 -10.47 11.84 -15.28
N ASN A 179 -9.13 11.74 -15.30
CA ASN A 179 -8.29 12.43 -16.27
C ASN A 179 -8.12 11.66 -17.60
N GLY A 180 -8.89 10.60 -17.81
CA GLY A 180 -8.89 9.83 -19.07
C GLY A 180 -7.80 8.76 -19.18
N PHE A 181 -7.04 8.49 -18.09
CA PHE A 181 -6.04 7.43 -18.08
C PHE A 181 -6.67 6.08 -17.72
N ASP A 182 -6.83 5.21 -18.72
CA ASP A 182 -7.44 3.89 -18.51
C ASP A 182 -6.44 2.92 -17.86
N VAL A 183 -6.68 2.62 -16.60
CA VAL A 183 -5.85 1.70 -15.79
C VAL A 183 -6.71 1.00 -14.76
N SER A 184 -6.43 -0.26 -14.49
CA SER A 184 -7.10 -0.99 -13.40
C SER A 184 -6.58 -0.57 -12.02
N ARG A 185 -7.45 -0.62 -11.02
CA ARG A 185 -7.11 -0.27 -9.64
C ARG A 185 -5.97 -1.12 -9.09
N CYS A 186 -5.96 -2.43 -9.39
CA CYS A 186 -4.92 -3.35 -8.90
C CYS A 186 -3.51 -3.01 -9.43
N VAL A 187 -3.41 -2.49 -10.66
CA VAL A 187 -2.13 -2.03 -11.23
C VAL A 187 -1.64 -0.79 -10.48
N VAL A 188 -2.50 0.19 -10.23
CA VAL A 188 -2.14 1.39 -9.45
C VAL A 188 -1.71 1.02 -8.03
N GLU A 189 -2.44 0.11 -7.36
CA GLU A 189 -2.08 -0.37 -6.02
C GLU A 189 -0.73 -1.08 -5.99
N ARG A 190 -0.44 -1.92 -7.01
CA ARG A 190 0.84 -2.62 -7.15
C ARG A 190 1.98 -1.64 -7.39
N VAL A 191 1.85 -0.77 -8.40
CA VAL A 191 2.86 0.22 -8.76
C VAL A 191 3.18 1.15 -7.60
N MET A 192 2.17 1.71 -6.94
CA MET A 192 2.38 2.59 -5.77
C MET A 192 3.09 1.86 -4.63
N ARG A 193 2.78 0.57 -4.41
CA ARG A 193 3.47 -0.25 -3.39
C ARG A 193 4.93 -0.48 -3.75
N GLU A 194 5.24 -0.81 -5.01
CA GLU A 194 6.59 -1.05 -5.51
C GLU A 194 7.45 0.21 -5.45
N MET A 195 6.87 1.36 -5.80
CA MET A 195 7.53 2.66 -5.72
C MET A 195 7.61 3.22 -4.29
N GLY A 196 7.03 2.53 -3.30
CA GLY A 196 6.97 3.03 -1.92
C GLY A 196 6.05 4.24 -1.73
N TRP A 197 5.18 4.55 -2.69
CA TRP A 197 4.26 5.67 -2.61
C TRP A 197 3.05 5.30 -1.76
N ARG A 198 2.95 5.94 -0.61
CA ARG A 198 1.85 5.75 0.33
C ARG A 198 1.04 7.03 0.46
N GLY A 199 -0.28 6.89 0.65
CA GLY A 199 -1.12 8.01 1.07
C GLY A 199 -0.91 8.34 2.54
N ALA A 200 -1.41 9.49 2.95
CA ALA A 200 -1.43 9.89 4.35
C ALA A 200 -2.31 8.95 5.17
N CYS A 201 -1.83 8.55 6.34
CA CYS A 201 -2.53 7.66 7.27
C CYS A 201 -2.83 8.39 8.56
N LYS A 202 -4.03 8.21 9.12
CA LYS A 202 -4.41 8.74 10.42
C LYS A 202 -3.49 8.20 11.51
N ARG A 203 -2.95 9.10 12.35
CA ARG A 203 -2.24 8.71 13.58
C ARG A 203 -3.25 8.31 14.66
N ARG A 204 -2.88 7.35 15.51
CA ARG A 204 -3.71 6.98 16.68
C ARG A 204 -3.79 8.18 17.61
N ARG A 205 -5.00 8.61 17.93
CA ARG A 205 -5.24 9.77 18.82
C ARG A 205 -5.66 9.31 20.21
N VAL A 206 -5.27 10.09 21.22
CA VAL A 206 -5.75 9.98 22.61
C VAL A 206 -6.91 10.95 22.76
N ARG A 207 -8.00 10.52 23.40
CA ARG A 207 -9.19 11.33 23.66
C ARG A 207 -8.92 12.25 24.85
N THR A 208 -9.15 13.57 24.73
CA THR A 208 -8.76 14.60 25.72
C THR A 208 -9.90 15.51 26.19
N THR A 209 -11.15 15.29 25.76
CA THR A 209 -12.26 16.22 26.06
C THR A 209 -13.14 15.71 27.21
N VAL A 210 -13.41 16.56 28.20
CA VAL A 210 -14.36 16.37 29.31
C VAL A 210 -15.48 17.44 29.17
N ALA A 211 -16.73 17.01 29.21
CA ALA A 211 -17.90 17.85 28.96
C ALA A 211 -18.42 18.58 30.22
N ASP A 212 -18.97 19.79 30.03
CA ASP A 212 -19.68 20.55 31.10
C ASP A 212 -21.21 20.43 30.95
N PRO A 213 -21.97 19.97 31.97
CA PRO A 213 -23.40 19.66 31.88
C PRO A 213 -24.38 20.85 32.00
N ALA A 214 -23.94 22.08 32.39
CA ALA A 214 -24.84 23.08 32.99
C ALA A 214 -25.33 24.23 32.05
N ALA A 215 -25.04 24.24 30.73
CA ALA A 215 -25.37 25.37 29.85
C ALA A 215 -26.71 25.19 29.12
N THR A 216 -27.57 26.27 29.06
CA THR A 216 -28.80 26.32 28.25
C THR A 216 -28.48 26.43 26.78
N ARG A 217 -29.11 25.60 25.90
CA ARG A 217 -28.72 25.44 24.51
C ARG A 217 -29.89 25.44 23.53
N ALA A 218 -29.61 25.80 22.25
CA ALA A 218 -30.54 25.59 21.16
C ALA A 218 -30.78 24.07 20.97
N PRO A 219 -32.00 23.64 20.54
CA PRO A 219 -32.32 22.24 20.35
C PRO A 219 -31.52 21.62 19.22
N ASP A 220 -31.11 20.34 19.39
CA ASP A 220 -30.55 19.56 18.30
C ASP A 220 -31.62 19.27 17.26
N ARG A 221 -31.47 19.86 16.05
CA ARG A 221 -32.37 19.67 14.91
C ARG A 221 -31.87 18.61 13.92
N VAL A 222 -30.66 18.13 14.11
CA VAL A 222 -30.00 17.19 13.18
C VAL A 222 -30.18 15.74 13.59
N ALA A 223 -30.26 15.47 14.90
CA ALA A 223 -30.44 14.11 15.45
C ALA A 223 -29.52 13.07 14.80
N ARG A 224 -28.23 13.43 14.59
CA ARG A 224 -27.19 12.60 13.94
C ARG A 224 -27.43 12.26 12.46
N ARG A 225 -28.42 12.85 11.83
CA ARG A 225 -28.72 12.62 10.41
C ARG A 225 -28.00 13.64 9.53
N PHE A 226 -26.71 13.41 9.28
CA PHE A 226 -25.91 14.28 8.39
C PHE A 226 -26.17 13.96 6.92
N VAL A 227 -27.42 14.08 6.52
CA VAL A 227 -27.90 13.95 5.14
C VAL A 227 -28.73 15.18 4.81
N ALA A 228 -28.48 15.78 3.66
CA ALA A 228 -29.27 16.89 3.13
C ALA A 228 -29.73 16.53 1.71
N GLU A 229 -30.94 16.94 1.35
CA GLU A 229 -31.52 16.66 0.03
C GLU A 229 -31.02 17.64 -1.04
N ALA A 230 -30.50 18.78 -0.61
CA ALA A 230 -30.02 19.86 -1.45
C ALA A 230 -28.82 20.58 -0.81
N PRO A 231 -27.97 21.25 -1.59
CA PRO A 231 -27.03 22.23 -1.08
C PRO A 231 -27.73 23.31 -0.26
N ASP A 232 -27.00 23.84 0.73
CA ASP A 232 -27.44 24.95 1.58
C ASP A 232 -28.73 24.68 2.40
N ARG A 233 -28.96 23.41 2.77
CA ARG A 233 -30.00 23.01 3.75
C ARG A 233 -29.43 22.77 5.14
N LEU A 234 -28.21 22.25 5.20
CA LEU A 234 -27.55 21.95 6.45
C LEU A 234 -26.05 22.21 6.32
N TRP A 235 -25.53 23.09 7.11
CA TRP A 235 -24.10 23.28 7.32
C TRP A 235 -23.69 22.75 8.67
N VAL A 236 -22.53 22.09 8.74
CA VAL A 236 -21.90 21.70 9.99
C VAL A 236 -20.62 22.50 10.16
N ALA A 237 -20.37 22.94 11.38
CA ALA A 237 -19.18 23.69 11.73
C ALA A 237 -18.44 23.06 12.92
N ASP A 238 -17.14 23.13 12.85
CA ASP A 238 -16.26 22.76 13.95
C ASP A 238 -14.91 23.45 13.75
N PHE A 239 -14.13 23.54 14.80
CA PHE A 239 -12.77 24.06 14.73
C PHE A 239 -11.77 23.05 15.25
N THR A 240 -10.52 23.20 14.83
CA THR A 240 -9.43 22.37 15.27
C THR A 240 -8.20 23.21 15.58
N TYR A 241 -7.35 22.74 16.47
CA TYR A 241 -6.10 23.42 16.81
C TYR A 241 -4.90 22.73 16.14
N CYS A 242 -3.95 23.54 15.70
CA CYS A 242 -2.73 23.13 15.02
C CYS A 242 -1.54 23.79 15.69
N ARG A 243 -0.47 23.04 15.92
CA ARG A 243 0.76 23.61 16.44
C ARG A 243 1.56 24.23 15.33
N THR A 244 2.02 25.48 15.54
CA THR A 244 2.98 26.19 14.68
C THR A 244 4.25 26.47 15.48
N ARG A 245 5.28 27.00 14.82
CA ARG A 245 6.51 27.43 15.51
C ARG A 245 6.24 28.64 16.41
N ALA A 246 5.32 29.52 16.01
CA ALA A 246 4.93 30.70 16.80
C ALA A 246 3.92 30.41 17.91
N GLY A 247 3.47 29.15 18.07
CA GLY A 247 2.48 28.76 19.08
C GLY A 247 1.28 28.01 18.48
N TRP A 248 0.16 28.06 19.18
CA TRP A 248 -1.08 27.44 18.71
C TRP A 248 -1.79 28.32 17.67
N ALA A 249 -2.34 27.69 16.66
CA ALA A 249 -3.27 28.28 15.72
C ALA A 249 -4.56 27.42 15.67
N TYR A 250 -5.67 28.05 15.41
CA TYR A 250 -7.01 27.46 15.38
C TYR A 250 -7.59 27.63 13.99
N THR A 251 -8.16 26.57 13.45
CA THR A 251 -8.79 26.57 12.13
C THR A 251 -10.25 26.14 12.29
N ALA A 252 -11.18 27.01 11.95
CA ALA A 252 -12.60 26.72 11.87
C ALA A 252 -13.00 26.40 10.43
N PHE A 253 -13.87 25.40 10.25
CA PHE A 253 -14.45 25.02 8.97
C PHE A 253 -15.97 25.05 9.04
N VAL A 254 -16.60 25.47 7.96
CA VAL A 254 -18.04 25.34 7.69
C VAL A 254 -18.19 24.46 6.46
N THR A 255 -18.92 23.35 6.59
CA THR A 255 -19.06 22.32 5.57
C THR A 255 -20.53 22.11 5.21
N ASP A 256 -20.87 22.25 3.95
CA ASP A 256 -22.17 21.87 3.41
C ASP A 256 -22.33 20.35 3.43
N VAL A 257 -23.43 19.87 4.02
CA VAL A 257 -23.65 18.43 4.25
C VAL A 257 -24.01 17.70 2.97
N TYR A 258 -24.66 18.34 1.98
CA TYR A 258 -25.06 17.69 0.74
C TYR A 258 -23.85 17.16 -0.04
N ALA A 259 -22.93 18.04 -0.38
CA ALA A 259 -21.78 17.73 -1.20
C ALA A 259 -20.48 17.51 -0.41
N ARG A 260 -20.54 17.60 0.92
CA ARG A 260 -19.32 17.58 1.79
C ARG A 260 -18.34 18.70 1.43
N LYS A 261 -18.85 19.80 0.87
CA LYS A 261 -18.07 20.94 0.42
C LYS A 261 -17.73 21.86 1.58
N ILE A 262 -16.47 22.23 1.71
CA ILE A 262 -16.06 23.28 2.65
C ILE A 262 -16.42 24.62 2.03
N VAL A 263 -17.43 25.28 2.58
CA VAL A 263 -17.98 26.54 2.08
C VAL A 263 -17.37 27.76 2.76
N GLY A 264 -16.89 27.59 4.01
CA GLY A 264 -16.23 28.65 4.77
C GLY A 264 -15.13 28.09 5.65
N TRP A 265 -14.13 28.91 5.93
CA TRP A 265 -13.04 28.57 6.86
C TRP A 265 -12.30 29.82 7.32
N LYS A 266 -11.62 29.71 8.47
CA LYS A 266 -10.74 30.75 9.00
C LYS A 266 -9.63 30.15 9.83
N VAL A 267 -8.43 30.74 9.77
CA VAL A 267 -7.30 30.44 10.66
C VAL A 267 -7.03 31.67 11.53
N ALA A 268 -6.85 31.48 12.84
CA ALA A 268 -6.51 32.55 13.82
C ALA A 268 -5.54 32.02 14.89
N THR A 269 -4.93 32.94 15.63
CA THR A 269 -4.05 32.63 16.77
C THR A 269 -4.83 32.41 18.07
N GLU A 270 -6.11 32.80 18.10
CA GLU A 270 -6.97 32.71 19.27
C GLU A 270 -8.25 31.93 18.97
N MET A 271 -8.71 31.21 19.97
CA MET A 271 -9.97 30.45 19.93
C MET A 271 -11.11 31.33 20.48
N THR A 272 -11.47 32.36 19.74
CA THR A 272 -12.52 33.32 20.12
C THR A 272 -13.80 33.14 19.28
N GLN A 273 -14.91 33.72 19.72
CA GLN A 273 -16.14 33.82 18.91
C GLN A 273 -15.84 34.42 17.51
N LYS A 274 -14.91 35.38 17.44
CA LYS A 274 -14.51 36.03 16.18
C LYS A 274 -14.04 34.99 15.13
N LEU A 275 -13.30 33.96 15.55
CA LEU A 275 -12.84 32.88 14.65
C LEU A 275 -14.01 32.20 13.92
N VAL A 276 -15.04 31.79 14.68
CA VAL A 276 -16.20 31.09 14.11
C VAL A 276 -17.11 32.04 13.31
N THR A 277 -17.25 33.30 13.76
CA THR A 277 -17.99 34.34 13.02
C THR A 277 -17.31 34.65 11.67
N GLU A 278 -16.01 34.77 11.63
CA GLU A 278 -15.29 35.00 10.36
C GLU A 278 -15.37 33.79 9.42
N ALA A 279 -15.38 32.56 9.94
CA ALA A 279 -15.58 31.36 9.14
C ALA A 279 -17.00 31.27 8.53
N ILE A 280 -18.03 31.62 9.30
CA ILE A 280 -19.41 31.66 8.80
C ILE A 280 -19.62 32.79 7.78
N ASN A 281 -19.06 33.98 8.03
CA ASN A 281 -19.10 35.09 7.08
C ASN A 281 -18.45 34.70 5.75
N HIS A 282 -17.31 34.03 5.80
CA HIS A 282 -16.67 33.50 4.60
C HIS A 282 -17.57 32.51 3.84
N ALA A 283 -18.33 31.64 4.56
CA ALA A 283 -19.29 30.74 3.96
C ALA A 283 -20.45 31.48 3.28
N ILE A 284 -21.05 32.44 3.98
CA ILE A 284 -22.14 33.31 3.48
C ILE A 284 -21.69 34.06 2.23
N ASP A 285 -20.52 34.71 2.29
CA ASP A 285 -19.98 35.46 1.14
C ASP A 285 -19.66 34.56 -0.05
N THR A 286 -19.16 33.33 0.22
CA THR A 286 -18.88 32.35 -0.83
C THR A 286 -20.18 31.95 -1.54
N ARG A 287 -21.25 31.74 -0.80
CA ARG A 287 -22.56 31.39 -1.37
C ARG A 287 -23.23 32.56 -2.10
N LYS A 288 -23.21 33.76 -1.52
CA LYS A 288 -23.70 34.97 -2.18
C LYS A 288 -23.00 35.23 -3.53
N ARG A 289 -21.68 35.06 -3.57
CA ARG A 289 -20.89 35.19 -4.82
C ARG A 289 -21.17 34.08 -5.84
N SER A 290 -21.54 32.87 -5.40
CA SER A 290 -21.92 31.78 -6.30
C SER A 290 -23.37 31.84 -6.79
N GLY A 291 -24.13 32.90 -6.45
CA GLY A 291 -25.49 33.15 -6.93
C GLY A 291 -26.60 32.58 -6.02
N ALA A 292 -26.30 32.16 -4.81
CA ALA A 292 -27.32 31.81 -3.83
C ALA A 292 -28.10 33.07 -3.45
N ALA A 293 -29.38 33.11 -3.79
CA ALA A 293 -30.23 34.30 -3.57
C ALA A 293 -30.52 34.52 -2.08
N THR A 294 -30.75 33.47 -1.33
CA THR A 294 -31.03 33.47 0.12
C THR A 294 -30.49 32.22 0.78
N LEU A 295 -30.17 32.34 2.05
CA LEU A 295 -29.81 31.22 2.94
C LEU A 295 -30.90 30.96 3.98
N THR A 296 -32.15 31.39 3.67
CA THR A 296 -33.30 31.23 4.53
C THR A 296 -33.55 29.73 4.82
N ASP A 297 -33.84 29.41 6.06
CA ASP A 297 -34.06 28.05 6.57
C ASP A 297 -32.85 27.12 6.49
N LEU A 298 -31.67 27.62 6.16
CA LEU A 298 -30.43 26.89 6.33
C LEU A 298 -30.20 26.59 7.80
N ILE A 299 -29.97 25.33 8.15
CA ILE A 299 -29.59 24.91 9.50
C ILE A 299 -28.08 24.97 9.63
N HIS A 300 -27.58 25.74 10.60
CA HIS A 300 -26.17 25.72 11.00
C HIS A 300 -26.03 24.88 12.28
N HIS A 301 -25.40 23.73 12.16
CA HIS A 301 -25.18 22.80 13.27
C HIS A 301 -23.71 22.82 13.72
N SER A 302 -23.50 22.91 15.03
CA SER A 302 -22.19 22.88 15.68
C SER A 302 -22.22 22.06 16.98
N ASP A 303 -21.06 21.79 17.54
CA ASP A 303 -20.95 21.28 18.89
C ASP A 303 -21.37 22.35 19.92
N ALA A 304 -21.46 21.94 21.17
CA ALA A 304 -21.86 22.81 22.27
C ALA A 304 -20.71 23.71 22.82
N GLY A 305 -19.76 24.07 21.96
CA GLY A 305 -18.66 24.96 22.30
C GLY A 305 -19.14 26.38 22.66
N SER A 306 -18.51 27.04 23.65
CA SER A 306 -18.88 28.40 24.10
C SER A 306 -18.85 29.44 22.99
N GLN A 307 -18.05 29.23 21.96
CA GLN A 307 -17.94 30.11 20.79
C GLN A 307 -19.19 30.11 19.92
N TYR A 308 -19.87 28.95 19.81
CA TYR A 308 -21.10 28.78 19.03
C TYR A 308 -22.37 29.09 19.79
N THR A 309 -22.32 29.07 21.16
CA THR A 309 -23.44 29.39 22.02
C THR A 309 -23.52 30.86 22.40
N ALA A 310 -22.56 31.69 22.00
CA ALA A 310 -22.54 33.13 22.26
C ALA A 310 -23.75 33.81 21.61
N VAL A 311 -24.44 34.67 22.37
CA VAL A 311 -25.66 35.40 21.95
C VAL A 311 -25.41 36.15 20.63
N ALA A 312 -24.31 36.90 20.52
CA ALA A 312 -23.99 37.67 19.33
C ALA A 312 -23.74 36.79 18.10
N PHE A 313 -23.29 35.53 18.25
CA PHE A 313 -23.17 34.58 17.15
C PHE A 313 -24.55 34.10 16.67
N THR A 314 -25.45 33.76 17.60
CA THR A 314 -26.81 33.32 17.24
C THR A 314 -27.64 34.46 16.64
N GLU A 315 -27.51 35.68 17.14
CA GLU A 315 -28.12 36.88 16.51
C GLU A 315 -27.60 37.13 15.10
N HIS A 316 -26.31 36.95 14.87
CA HIS A 316 -25.71 37.09 13.55
C HIS A 316 -26.28 36.06 12.55
N LEU A 317 -26.40 34.77 12.97
CA LEU A 317 -27.04 33.74 12.15
C LEU A 317 -28.50 34.10 11.83
N ALA A 318 -29.25 34.56 12.84
CA ALA A 318 -30.66 34.95 12.68
C ALA A 318 -30.83 36.12 11.70
N ALA A 319 -29.92 37.11 11.71
CA ALA A 319 -29.92 38.23 10.76
C ALA A 319 -29.75 37.80 9.28
N GLU A 320 -29.06 36.70 9.04
CA GLU A 320 -28.90 36.08 7.71
C GLU A 320 -29.99 35.02 7.40
N GLY A 321 -30.98 34.84 8.28
CA GLY A 321 -32.05 33.84 8.13
C GLY A 321 -31.61 32.39 8.40
N ILE A 322 -30.45 32.21 9.01
CA ILE A 322 -29.86 30.91 9.30
C ILE A 322 -30.32 30.40 10.68
N VAL A 323 -30.80 29.18 10.76
CA VAL A 323 -31.35 28.57 11.96
C VAL A 323 -30.23 27.86 12.74
N PRO A 324 -29.93 28.25 14.00
CA PRO A 324 -28.93 27.56 14.81
C PRO A 324 -29.43 26.19 15.30
N SER A 325 -28.52 25.21 15.32
CA SER A 325 -28.71 23.90 15.91
C SER A 325 -27.44 23.49 16.66
N ILE A 326 -27.57 22.97 17.87
CA ILE A 326 -26.43 22.62 18.71
C ILE A 326 -26.56 21.16 19.15
N GLY A 327 -25.51 20.40 18.98
CA GLY A 327 -25.42 19.01 19.39
C GLY A 327 -25.41 18.82 20.92
N SER A 328 -25.62 17.62 21.40
CA SER A 328 -25.58 17.28 22.81
C SER A 328 -24.15 17.35 23.35
N VAL A 329 -24.06 17.58 24.68
CA VAL A 329 -22.76 17.72 25.36
C VAL A 329 -22.02 16.40 25.45
N GLY A 330 -20.78 16.40 24.97
CA GLY A 330 -19.85 15.28 25.15
C GLY A 330 -20.09 14.08 24.25
N ASP A 331 -21.00 14.15 23.29
CA ASP A 331 -21.18 13.12 22.32
C ASP A 331 -20.55 13.52 20.97
N SER A 332 -19.38 12.93 20.68
CA SER A 332 -18.64 13.17 19.43
C SER A 332 -19.40 12.71 18.18
N PHE A 333 -20.44 11.89 18.35
CA PHE A 333 -21.26 11.45 17.20
C PHE A 333 -22.19 12.55 16.68
N ASP A 334 -22.50 13.55 17.53
CA ASP A 334 -23.39 14.64 17.17
C ASP A 334 -22.76 15.65 16.19
N ASN A 335 -21.44 15.60 15.97
CA ASN A 335 -20.73 16.40 14.96
C ASN A 335 -19.73 15.58 14.11
N ALA A 336 -20.02 14.29 13.92
CA ALA A 336 -19.12 13.33 13.27
C ALA A 336 -18.67 13.76 11.87
N LEU A 337 -19.49 14.52 11.12
CA LEU A 337 -19.11 15.02 9.81
C LEU A 337 -17.99 16.07 9.90
N ALA A 338 -18.17 17.08 10.74
CA ALA A 338 -17.19 18.14 10.92
C ALA A 338 -15.88 17.58 11.50
N GLU A 339 -15.96 16.63 12.44
CA GLU A 339 -14.79 15.89 12.93
C GLU A 339 -14.07 15.13 11.80
N SER A 340 -14.79 14.57 10.84
CA SER A 340 -14.21 13.90 9.67
C SER A 340 -13.43 14.85 8.78
N VAL A 341 -13.91 16.08 8.57
CA VAL A 341 -13.21 17.14 7.83
C VAL A 341 -11.94 17.55 8.59
N ASN A 342 -12.04 17.83 9.88
CA ASN A 342 -10.91 18.15 10.73
C ASN A 342 -9.85 17.05 10.75
N SER A 343 -10.28 15.79 10.78
CA SER A 343 -9.39 14.65 10.73
C SER A 343 -8.67 14.54 9.39
N SER A 344 -9.36 14.80 8.26
CA SER A 344 -8.76 14.83 6.94
C SER A 344 -7.75 15.97 6.83
N TYR A 345 -8.10 17.17 7.28
CA TYR A 345 -7.22 18.33 7.32
C TYR A 345 -5.92 18.04 8.09
N LYS A 346 -6.04 17.53 9.32
CA LYS A 346 -4.87 17.18 10.13
C LYS A 346 -4.00 16.12 9.46
N THR A 347 -4.62 15.05 8.97
CA THR A 347 -3.86 13.95 8.36
C THR A 347 -3.18 14.34 7.05
N GLU A 348 -3.85 15.15 6.22
CA GLU A 348 -3.40 15.45 4.87
C GLU A 348 -2.49 16.69 4.81
N LEU A 349 -2.68 17.66 5.71
CA LEU A 349 -1.94 18.93 5.68
C LEU A 349 -0.98 19.09 6.87
N ILE A 350 -1.35 18.65 8.07
CA ILE A 350 -0.61 19.00 9.30
C ILE A 350 0.36 17.89 9.71
N ASP A 351 -0.12 16.64 9.84
CA ASP A 351 0.60 15.56 10.53
C ASP A 351 1.86 15.07 9.81
N HIS A 352 1.99 15.34 8.51
CA HIS A 352 3.09 14.87 7.65
C HIS A 352 3.96 16.00 7.09
N GLN A 353 3.78 17.21 7.60
CA GLN A 353 4.59 18.39 7.21
C GLN A 353 5.39 18.89 8.40
N PRO A 354 6.51 19.59 8.17
CA PRO A 354 7.17 20.39 9.19
C PRO A 354 6.20 21.43 9.77
N LEU A 355 6.40 21.83 11.02
CA LEU A 355 5.57 22.87 11.65
C LEU A 355 5.61 24.15 10.82
N TYR A 356 4.45 24.69 10.51
CA TYR A 356 4.31 26.00 9.86
C TYR A 356 4.92 27.10 10.75
N PRO A 357 5.53 28.15 10.16
CA PRO A 357 6.10 29.26 10.93
C PRO A 357 5.08 29.91 11.86
N GLY A 358 3.90 30.25 11.34
CA GLY A 358 2.83 30.90 12.09
C GLY A 358 1.44 30.68 11.47
N ALA A 359 0.47 31.42 11.94
CA ALA A 359 -0.92 31.33 11.49
C ALA A 359 -1.10 31.82 10.04
N THR A 360 -0.29 32.75 9.57
CA THR A 360 -0.36 33.28 8.20
C THR A 360 0.01 32.20 7.18
N GLU A 361 1.13 31.53 7.35
CA GLU A 361 1.57 30.46 6.47
C GLU A 361 0.63 29.26 6.54
N LEU A 362 0.12 28.96 7.73
CA LEU A 362 -0.91 27.94 7.91
C LEU A 362 -2.20 28.32 7.17
N SER A 363 -2.59 29.59 7.19
CA SER A 363 -3.76 30.10 6.46
C SER A 363 -3.62 29.92 4.95
N LEU A 364 -2.45 30.25 4.37
CA LEU A 364 -2.17 30.05 2.95
C LEU A 364 -2.22 28.55 2.59
N ALA A 365 -1.58 27.71 3.39
CA ALA A 365 -1.63 26.25 3.16
C ALA A 365 -3.05 25.68 3.31
N THR A 366 -3.86 26.23 4.23
CA THR A 366 -5.27 25.86 4.39
C THR A 366 -6.08 26.25 3.16
N ALA A 367 -5.85 27.43 2.58
CA ALA A 367 -6.50 27.85 1.34
C ALA A 367 -6.22 26.86 0.20
N GLU A 368 -4.96 26.47 0.02
CA GLU A 368 -4.55 25.48 -0.99
C GLU A 368 -5.23 24.11 -0.73
N TRP A 369 -5.27 23.69 0.54
CA TRP A 369 -5.88 22.41 0.89
C TRP A 369 -7.40 22.42 0.70
N VAL A 370 -8.11 23.50 1.06
CA VAL A 370 -9.56 23.62 0.84
C VAL A 370 -9.86 23.62 -0.65
N ALA A 371 -9.08 24.33 -1.47
CA ALA A 371 -9.23 24.30 -2.91
C ALA A 371 -9.04 22.88 -3.49
N PHE A 372 -8.01 22.18 -3.02
CA PHE A 372 -7.76 20.78 -3.39
C PHE A 372 -8.89 19.87 -2.92
N TYR A 373 -9.33 20.00 -1.66
CA TYR A 373 -10.40 19.20 -1.06
C TYR A 373 -11.71 19.32 -1.87
N ASN A 374 -12.09 20.54 -2.24
CA ASN A 374 -13.33 20.80 -2.95
C ASN A 374 -13.27 20.42 -4.45
N ARG A 375 -12.12 20.65 -5.13
CA ARG A 375 -12.03 20.59 -6.60
C ARG A 375 -11.32 19.35 -7.14
N GLN A 376 -10.42 18.74 -6.37
CA GLN A 376 -9.50 17.73 -6.89
C GLN A 376 -9.52 16.40 -6.12
N ARG A 377 -9.92 16.45 -4.86
CA ARG A 377 -9.91 15.28 -3.97
C ARG A 377 -11.20 14.48 -4.11
N PRO A 378 -11.16 13.20 -4.56
CA PRO A 378 -12.34 12.33 -4.56
C PRO A 378 -12.92 12.14 -3.16
N ASN A 379 -14.24 12.23 -3.04
CA ASN A 379 -14.96 12.02 -1.79
C ASN A 379 -15.88 10.79 -1.90
N GLY A 380 -15.67 9.80 -1.02
CA GLY A 380 -16.44 8.56 -1.07
C GLY A 380 -17.94 8.73 -0.79
N TYR A 381 -18.34 9.74 0.00
CA TYR A 381 -19.75 10.06 0.21
C TYR A 381 -20.41 10.56 -1.08
N CYS A 382 -19.68 11.30 -1.88
CA CYS A 382 -20.14 11.84 -3.16
C CYS A 382 -19.92 10.85 -4.33
N GLN A 383 -19.92 9.54 -4.07
CA GLN A 383 -19.67 8.49 -5.09
C GLN A 383 -18.36 8.73 -5.85
N ASP A 384 -17.31 9.10 -5.11
CA ASP A 384 -15.99 9.41 -5.62
C ASP A 384 -15.87 10.69 -6.48
N LEU A 385 -16.94 11.45 -6.63
CA LEU A 385 -16.86 12.80 -7.18
C LEU A 385 -16.16 13.74 -6.19
N THR A 386 -15.64 14.84 -6.70
CA THR A 386 -15.22 15.95 -5.84
C THR A 386 -16.45 16.70 -5.30
N PRO A 387 -16.38 17.37 -4.14
CA PRO A 387 -17.47 18.16 -3.60
C PRO A 387 -18.06 19.16 -4.61
N ASP A 388 -17.21 19.91 -5.32
CA ASP A 388 -17.66 20.87 -6.35
C ASP A 388 -18.41 20.19 -7.48
N ARG A 389 -17.96 19.02 -7.92
CA ARG A 389 -18.63 18.28 -9.00
C ARG A 389 -19.95 17.66 -8.57
N ALA A 390 -20.02 17.18 -7.33
CA ALA A 390 -21.27 16.65 -6.77
C ALA A 390 -22.34 17.75 -6.67
N GLU A 391 -21.97 18.93 -6.21
CA GLU A 391 -22.85 20.10 -6.15
C GLU A 391 -23.26 20.58 -7.56
N ALA A 392 -22.31 20.67 -8.49
CA ALA A 392 -22.59 21.07 -9.87
C ALA A 392 -23.59 20.12 -10.56
N LEU A 393 -23.49 18.80 -10.30
CA LEU A 393 -24.45 17.82 -10.81
C LEU A 393 -25.84 18.01 -10.23
N TYR A 394 -25.97 18.38 -8.96
CA TYR A 394 -27.27 18.71 -8.37
C TYR A 394 -27.93 19.86 -9.14
N TYR A 395 -27.23 20.99 -9.31
CA TYR A 395 -27.79 22.14 -10.02
C TYR A 395 -28.04 21.88 -11.51
N HIS A 396 -27.23 21.01 -12.14
CA HIS A 396 -27.45 20.58 -13.51
C HIS A 396 -28.78 19.81 -13.64
N ARG A 397 -29.02 18.84 -12.73
CA ARG A 397 -30.27 18.06 -12.70
C ARG A 397 -31.48 18.91 -12.45
N GLN A 398 -31.39 19.91 -11.56
CA GLN A 398 -32.47 20.84 -11.30
C GLN A 398 -32.84 21.67 -12.53
N ARG A 399 -31.86 22.04 -13.35
CA ARG A 399 -32.10 22.82 -14.61
C ARG A 399 -32.55 21.96 -15.77
N HIS A 400 -32.27 20.66 -15.74
CA HIS A 400 -32.58 19.72 -16.83
C HIS A 400 -33.25 18.43 -16.28
N PRO A 401 -34.46 18.54 -15.70
CA PRO A 401 -35.10 17.38 -15.02
C PRO A 401 -35.42 16.23 -15.98
N HIS A 402 -35.59 16.47 -17.27
CA HIS A 402 -35.92 15.45 -18.28
C HIS A 402 -34.71 14.86 -19.01
N ALA A 403 -33.48 15.28 -18.70
CA ALA A 403 -32.29 14.78 -19.39
C ALA A 403 -31.94 13.33 -19.02
N GLU A 404 -32.41 12.80 -17.89
CA GLU A 404 -32.15 11.41 -17.45
C GLU A 404 -33.15 10.40 -18.09
N GLU A 405 -34.34 10.83 -18.56
CA GLU A 405 -35.27 9.91 -19.23
C GLU A 405 -34.83 9.54 -20.66
N ALA A 406 -33.98 10.36 -21.28
CA ALA A 406 -33.43 10.10 -22.61
C ALA A 406 -32.17 9.18 -22.61
N LEU A 407 -31.62 8.81 -21.45
CA LEU A 407 -30.43 7.99 -21.28
C LEU A 407 -30.68 6.61 -20.63
N ARG A 408 -31.97 6.29 -20.37
CA ARG A 408 -32.42 4.94 -20.01
C ARG A 408 -32.96 4.21 -21.21
#